data_0cae3aad304cbb0a5217c0757dede2db
#
_entry.id   0cae3aad304cbb0a5217c0757dede2db
#
_cell.length_a   1.000
_cell.length_b   1.000
_cell.length_c   1.000
_cell.angle_alpha   90.00
_cell.angle_beta   90.00
_cell.angle_gamma   90.00
#
_symmetry.space_group_name_H-M   'P 1'
#
loop_
_entity.id
_entity.type
_entity.pdbx_description
1 polymer ?
#
loop_
_entity_poly.entity_id
_entity_poly.type
_entity_poly.pdbx_seq_one_letter_code
_entity_poly.pdbx_strand_id
1 'polypeptide(L)'
;MEGVMSNYPDGIAIICANNDDMAVAAARAAKNNPAYDNTVFLGFDGQISAAQAILDGELSMTTAQNPYDMAYKAVEAMVQYLNGEEVEEVIDSGYTIVTAETAQEHIDKLKSYSEK
;
A
#
# COMPACT_ATOMS: atom_id res chain seq x y z
N MET A 1 -5.79 -3.02 -17.01
CA MET A 1 -5.32 -1.70 -17.49
C MET A 1 -5.62 -1.47 -18.97
N GLU A 2 -5.47 -2.43 -19.87
CA GLU A 2 -5.74 -2.27 -21.31
C GLU A 2 -7.14 -1.71 -21.62
N GLY A 3 -8.19 -2.25 -21.00
CA GLY A 3 -9.56 -1.75 -21.17
C GLY A 3 -9.75 -0.31 -20.67
N VAL A 4 -9.01 0.08 -19.61
CA VAL A 4 -9.01 1.46 -19.12
C VAL A 4 -8.38 2.39 -20.15
N MET A 5 -7.22 2.03 -20.68
CA MET A 5 -6.53 2.84 -21.71
C MET A 5 -7.35 2.97 -23.00
N SER A 6 -8.08 1.91 -23.38
CA SER A 6 -8.98 1.95 -24.55
C SER A 6 -10.17 2.90 -24.36
N ASN A 7 -10.71 2.96 -23.14
CA ASN A 7 -11.86 3.82 -22.83
C ASN A 7 -11.47 5.28 -22.55
N TYR A 8 -10.21 5.51 -22.15
CA TYR A 8 -9.67 6.84 -21.82
C TYR A 8 -8.37 7.08 -22.58
N PRO A 9 -8.42 7.24 -23.91
CA PRO A 9 -7.22 7.35 -24.74
C PRO A 9 -6.39 8.62 -24.47
N ASP A 10 -7.01 9.66 -23.91
CA ASP A 10 -6.36 10.92 -23.55
C ASP A 10 -5.67 10.92 -22.17
N GLY A 11 -5.69 9.75 -21.50
CA GLY A 11 -5.09 9.57 -20.18
C GLY A 11 -6.06 9.79 -19.02
N ILE A 12 -5.58 9.48 -17.82
CA ILE A 12 -6.26 9.66 -16.53
C ILE A 12 -5.28 10.32 -15.57
N ALA A 13 -5.72 11.32 -14.82
CA ALA A 13 -4.85 12.04 -13.89
C ALA A 13 -4.38 11.16 -12.73
N ILE A 14 -5.26 10.37 -12.13
CA ILE A 14 -4.98 9.55 -10.94
C ILE A 14 -5.64 8.18 -11.10
N ILE A 15 -4.89 7.13 -10.82
CA ILE A 15 -5.38 5.76 -10.73
C ILE A 15 -5.07 5.22 -9.33
N CYS A 16 -6.14 4.93 -8.58
CA CYS A 16 -6.05 4.29 -7.27
C CYS A 16 -6.38 2.81 -7.42
N ALA A 17 -5.50 1.94 -6.95
CA ALA A 17 -5.76 0.51 -6.90
C ALA A 17 -6.02 0.04 -5.46
N ASN A 18 -6.83 -1.01 -5.31
CA ASN A 18 -7.21 -1.54 -4.00
C ASN A 18 -6.07 -2.28 -3.29
N ASN A 19 -5.00 -2.62 -4.02
CA ASN A 19 -3.77 -3.17 -3.46
C ASN A 19 -2.55 -2.79 -4.32
N ASP A 20 -1.38 -3.01 -3.76
CA ASP A 20 -0.11 -2.64 -4.37
C ASP A 20 0.21 -3.41 -5.66
N ASP A 21 -0.07 -4.71 -5.71
CA ASP A 21 0.20 -5.52 -6.90
C ASP A 21 -0.59 -5.03 -8.11
N MET A 22 -1.85 -4.64 -7.88
CA MET A 22 -2.69 -4.04 -8.93
C MET A 22 -2.16 -2.68 -9.36
N ALA A 23 -1.71 -1.84 -8.42
CA ALA A 23 -1.14 -0.53 -8.71
C ALA A 23 0.13 -0.65 -9.56
N VAL A 24 1.07 -1.51 -9.16
CA VAL A 24 2.32 -1.78 -9.89
C VAL A 24 2.03 -2.33 -11.28
N ALA A 25 1.11 -3.30 -11.40
CA ALA A 25 0.73 -3.87 -12.67
C ALA A 25 0.08 -2.83 -13.60
N ALA A 26 -0.76 -1.95 -13.06
CA ALA A 26 -1.39 -0.87 -13.82
C ALA A 26 -0.36 0.15 -14.33
N ALA A 27 0.56 0.60 -13.47
CA ALA A 27 1.63 1.53 -13.83
C ALA A 27 2.54 0.95 -14.92
N ARG A 28 2.96 -0.31 -14.77
CA ARG A 28 3.80 -1.00 -15.76
C ARG A 28 3.10 -1.21 -17.12
N ALA A 29 1.81 -1.51 -17.10
CA ALA A 29 1.02 -1.64 -18.32
C ALA A 29 0.87 -0.30 -19.07
N ALA A 30 0.86 0.82 -18.35
CA ALA A 30 0.74 2.17 -18.91
C ALA A 30 2.08 2.78 -19.35
N LYS A 31 3.23 2.25 -18.92
CA LYS A 31 4.58 2.82 -19.04
C LYS A 31 5.00 3.28 -20.44
N ASN A 32 4.44 2.66 -21.50
CA ASN A 32 4.78 3.00 -22.88
C ASN A 32 3.66 3.76 -23.61
N ASN A 33 2.69 4.30 -22.86
CA ASN A 33 1.61 5.10 -23.42
C ASN A 33 1.77 6.57 -23.00
N PRO A 34 2.17 7.47 -23.93
CA PRO A 34 2.45 8.87 -23.62
C PRO A 34 1.27 9.63 -22.97
N ALA A 35 0.02 9.21 -23.24
CA ALA A 35 -1.15 9.80 -22.61
C ALA A 35 -1.19 9.57 -21.08
N TYR A 36 -0.42 8.60 -20.56
CA TYR A 36 -0.35 8.22 -19.17
C TYR A 36 0.96 8.60 -18.47
N ASP A 37 1.87 9.32 -19.15
CA ASP A 37 3.17 9.71 -18.58
C ASP A 37 3.06 10.56 -17.31
N ASN A 38 1.97 11.32 -17.17
CA ASN A 38 1.70 12.17 -16.01
C ASN A 38 0.64 11.55 -15.06
N THR A 39 0.26 10.31 -15.25
CA THR A 39 -0.70 9.63 -14.38
C THR A 39 -0.07 9.29 -13.05
N VAL A 40 -0.75 9.67 -11.96
CA VAL A 40 -0.36 9.31 -10.60
C VAL A 40 -0.96 7.95 -10.27
N PHE A 41 -0.10 6.97 -9.97
CA PHE A 41 -0.52 5.62 -9.55
C PHE A 41 -0.38 5.47 -8.05
N LEU A 42 -1.47 5.09 -7.38
CA LEU A 42 -1.55 4.93 -5.93
C LEU A 42 -1.88 3.49 -5.57
N GLY A 43 -1.13 2.95 -4.60
CA GLY A 43 -1.31 1.60 -4.06
C GLY A 43 -1.94 1.60 -2.66
N PHE A 44 -2.16 0.39 -2.16
CA PHE A 44 -2.64 0.12 -0.81
C PHE A 44 -2.02 -1.20 -0.35
N ASP A 45 -1.63 -1.32 0.90
CA ASP A 45 -1.04 -2.40 1.71
C ASP A 45 0.34 -2.04 2.26
N GLY A 46 1.19 -1.34 1.52
CA GLY A 46 2.55 -1.00 1.93
C GLY A 46 3.53 -2.17 1.76
N GLN A 47 3.41 -2.93 0.68
CA GLN A 47 4.32 -4.04 0.37
C GLN A 47 5.74 -3.53 0.05
N ILE A 48 6.77 -4.36 0.35
CA ILE A 48 8.17 -4.05 0.00
C ILE A 48 8.31 -3.83 -1.52
N SER A 49 7.61 -4.62 -2.33
CA SER A 49 7.60 -4.48 -3.79
C SER A 49 7.06 -3.13 -4.27
N ALA A 50 6.02 -2.63 -3.59
CA ALA A 50 5.46 -1.32 -3.91
C ALA A 50 6.36 -0.17 -3.45
N ALA A 51 6.94 -0.28 -2.26
CA ALA A 51 7.93 0.68 -1.78
C ALA A 51 9.15 0.75 -2.72
N GLN A 52 9.60 -0.40 -3.26
CA GLN A 52 10.64 -0.42 -4.30
C GLN A 52 10.16 0.25 -5.59
N ALA A 53 8.93 -0.04 -6.04
CA ALA A 53 8.35 0.60 -7.23
C ALA A 53 8.21 2.12 -7.08
N ILE A 54 8.00 2.63 -5.85
CA ILE A 54 8.02 4.06 -5.54
C ILE A 54 9.44 4.63 -5.71
N LEU A 55 10.47 3.95 -5.19
CA LEU A 55 11.87 4.35 -5.37
C LEU A 55 12.30 4.35 -6.84
N ASP A 56 11.76 3.41 -7.62
CA ASP A 56 12.02 3.27 -9.05
C ASP A 56 11.19 4.27 -9.90
N GLY A 57 10.32 5.07 -9.27
CA GLY A 57 9.47 6.07 -9.93
C GLY A 57 8.28 5.48 -10.69
N GLU A 58 7.92 4.22 -10.45
CA GLU A 58 6.77 3.54 -11.08
C GLU A 58 5.45 3.85 -10.36
N LEU A 59 5.49 4.02 -9.02
CA LEU A 59 4.37 4.44 -8.19
C LEU A 59 4.66 5.78 -7.51
N SER A 60 3.61 6.51 -7.20
CA SER A 60 3.73 7.78 -6.47
C SER A 60 3.69 7.56 -4.96
N MET A 61 2.84 6.68 -4.48
CA MET A 61 2.73 6.33 -3.05
C MET A 61 1.94 5.04 -2.85
N THR A 62 2.05 4.49 -1.64
CA THR A 62 1.13 3.48 -1.11
C THR A 62 0.68 3.85 0.31
N THR A 63 -0.55 3.46 0.67
CA THR A 63 -1.03 3.51 2.05
C THR A 63 -0.71 2.18 2.72
N ALA A 64 0.30 2.19 3.58
CA ALA A 64 0.73 1.01 4.32
C ALA A 64 -0.18 0.75 5.51
N GLN A 65 -0.73 -0.45 5.58
CA GLN A 65 -1.32 -1.00 6.79
C GLN A 65 -0.21 -1.39 7.77
N ASN A 66 -0.56 -1.58 9.04
CA ASN A 66 0.39 -2.05 10.05
C ASN A 66 0.03 -3.48 10.49
N PRO A 67 0.40 -4.52 9.72
CA PRO A 67 0.00 -5.90 9.99
C PRO A 67 0.53 -6.43 11.34
N TYR A 68 1.69 -5.94 11.79
CA TYR A 68 2.21 -6.29 13.10
C TYR A 68 1.30 -5.80 14.23
N ASP A 69 0.96 -4.50 14.23
CA ASP A 69 0.08 -3.93 15.27
C ASP A 69 -1.35 -4.47 15.16
N MET A 70 -1.84 -4.72 13.95
CA MET A 70 -3.14 -5.37 13.73
C MET A 70 -3.20 -6.73 14.42
N ALA A 71 -2.19 -7.58 14.19
CA ALA A 71 -2.13 -8.91 14.80
C ALA A 71 -1.93 -8.83 16.30
N TYR A 72 -1.02 -7.97 16.78
CA TYR A 72 -0.75 -7.80 18.21
C TYR A 72 -2.01 -7.35 18.96
N LYS A 73 -2.64 -6.26 18.52
CA LYS A 73 -3.86 -5.72 19.13
C LYS A 73 -5.03 -6.70 19.08
N ALA A 74 -5.16 -7.47 18.00
CA ALA A 74 -6.20 -8.50 17.90
C ALA A 74 -6.02 -9.62 18.95
N VAL A 75 -4.79 -10.08 19.17
CA VAL A 75 -4.49 -11.09 20.21
C VAL A 75 -4.69 -10.50 21.60
N GLU A 76 -4.23 -9.27 21.84
CA GLU A 76 -4.42 -8.58 23.11
C GLU A 76 -5.91 -8.44 23.46
N ALA A 77 -6.72 -7.96 22.52
CA ALA A 77 -8.16 -7.83 22.68
C ALA A 77 -8.85 -9.18 22.95
N MET A 78 -8.40 -10.25 22.26
CA MET A 78 -8.90 -11.60 22.51
C MET A 78 -8.59 -12.07 23.92
N VAL A 79 -7.38 -11.85 24.43
CA VAL A 79 -6.98 -12.22 25.80
C VAL A 79 -7.83 -11.44 26.83
N GLN A 80 -8.00 -10.14 26.63
CA GLN A 80 -8.86 -9.31 27.51
C GLN A 80 -10.30 -9.84 27.54
N TYR A 81 -10.88 -10.12 26.37
CA TYR A 81 -12.22 -10.68 26.27
C TYR A 81 -12.37 -12.02 27.00
N LEU A 82 -11.40 -12.93 26.83
CA LEU A 82 -11.40 -14.24 27.51
C LEU A 82 -11.25 -14.14 29.02
N ASN A 83 -10.63 -13.06 29.52
CA ASN A 83 -10.54 -12.74 30.95
C ASN A 83 -11.81 -12.07 31.52
N GLY A 84 -12.81 -11.80 30.67
CA GLY A 84 -14.06 -11.15 31.09
C GLY A 84 -13.93 -9.63 31.15
N GLU A 85 -12.92 -9.03 30.55
CA GLU A 85 -12.72 -7.59 30.47
C GLU A 85 -13.54 -7.02 29.30
N GLU A 86 -13.92 -5.74 29.41
CA GLU A 86 -14.54 -5.03 28.28
C GLU A 86 -13.48 -4.73 27.22
N VAL A 87 -13.81 -4.97 25.96
CA VAL A 87 -12.96 -4.68 24.79
C VAL A 87 -13.66 -3.64 23.94
N GLU A 88 -12.91 -2.70 23.40
CA GLU A 88 -13.42 -1.69 22.47
C GLU A 88 -14.00 -2.35 21.21
N GLU A 89 -15.12 -1.84 20.73
CA GLU A 89 -15.77 -2.34 19.49
C GLU A 89 -14.90 -2.12 18.25
N VAL A 90 -14.11 -1.04 18.24
CA VAL A 90 -13.19 -0.67 17.15
C VAL A 90 -11.82 -0.33 17.73
N ILE A 91 -10.82 -1.08 17.32
CA ILE A 91 -9.42 -0.87 17.72
C ILE A 91 -8.62 -0.38 16.51
N ASP A 92 -8.25 0.90 16.51
CA ASP A 92 -7.45 1.49 15.43
C ASP A 92 -6.01 0.96 15.47
N SER A 93 -5.56 0.34 14.38
CA SER A 93 -4.18 -0.15 14.19
C SER A 93 -3.28 0.88 13.50
N GLY A 94 -3.85 1.99 13.05
CA GLY A 94 -3.15 3.03 12.31
C GLY A 94 -2.80 2.65 10.87
N TYR A 95 -2.29 3.63 10.14
CA TYR A 95 -1.75 3.48 8.78
C TYR A 95 -0.58 4.44 8.58
N THR A 96 0.22 4.20 7.56
CA THR A 96 1.35 5.06 7.19
C THR A 96 1.31 5.34 5.70
N ILE A 97 1.54 6.60 5.31
CA ILE A 97 1.72 6.96 3.90
C ILE A 97 3.19 6.76 3.55
N VAL A 98 3.44 5.94 2.52
CA VAL A 98 4.79 5.66 2.00
C VAL A 98 4.96 6.39 0.68
N THR A 99 5.92 7.29 0.65
CA THR A 99 6.30 8.11 -0.51
C THR A 99 7.77 7.86 -0.85
N ALA A 100 8.30 8.48 -1.91
CA ALA A 100 9.70 8.37 -2.27
C ALA A 100 10.67 8.77 -1.13
N GLU A 101 10.24 9.68 -0.25
CA GLU A 101 11.04 10.13 0.90
C GLU A 101 11.12 9.10 2.02
N THR A 102 10.08 8.26 2.18
CA THR A 102 9.94 7.33 3.30
C THR A 102 10.04 5.85 2.90
N ALA A 103 10.06 5.56 1.59
CA ALA A 103 10.00 4.19 1.08
C ALA A 103 11.18 3.31 1.54
N GLN A 104 12.40 3.87 1.60
CA GLN A 104 13.57 3.10 2.06
C GLN A 104 13.46 2.74 3.54
N GLU A 105 13.08 3.69 4.38
CA GLU A 105 12.86 3.45 5.81
C GLU A 105 11.76 2.40 6.04
N HIS A 106 10.69 2.48 5.25
CA HIS A 106 9.61 1.50 5.31
C HIS A 106 10.08 0.09 4.94
N ILE A 107 10.89 -0.06 3.87
CA ILE A 107 11.49 -1.35 3.49
C ILE A 107 12.34 -1.91 4.62
N ASP A 108 13.21 -1.09 5.21
CA ASP A 108 14.13 -1.51 6.27
C ASP A 108 13.36 -1.95 7.53
N LYS A 109 12.29 -1.21 7.88
CA LYS A 109 11.38 -1.56 8.97
C LYS A 109 10.73 -2.94 8.74
N LEU A 110 10.18 -3.19 7.54
CA LEU A 110 9.52 -4.47 7.25
C LEU A 110 10.52 -5.64 7.26
N LYS A 111 11.73 -5.45 6.73
CA LYS A 111 12.79 -6.48 6.79
C LYS A 111 13.18 -6.83 8.22
N SER A 112 13.23 -5.85 9.11
CA SER A 112 13.57 -6.08 10.52
C SER A 112 12.59 -7.00 11.25
N TYR A 113 11.36 -7.14 10.78
CA TYR A 113 10.37 -8.06 11.34
C TYR A 113 10.60 -9.52 10.92
N SER A 114 11.23 -9.76 9.77
CA SER A 114 11.51 -11.10 9.24
C SER A 114 12.86 -11.68 9.71
N GLU A 115 13.71 -10.87 10.33
CA GLU A 115 15.03 -11.28 10.82
C GLU A 115 15.02 -11.74 12.29
N LYS A 116 13.87 -11.82 12.93
CA LYS A 116 13.66 -12.33 14.29
C LYS A 116 13.06 -13.73 14.27
#